data_b94e6b04b580cc13c04f641dfd016298
#
_entry.id   b94e6b04b580cc13c04f641dfd016298
#
_cell.length_a   1.000
_cell.length_b   1.000
_cell.length_c   1.000
_cell.angle_alpha   90.00
_cell.angle_beta   90.00
_cell.angle_gamma   90.00
#
_symmetry.space_group_name_H-M   'P 1'
#
loop_
_entity.id
_entity.type
_entity.pdbx_description
1 polymer ?
#
loop_
_entity_poly.entity_id
_entity_poly.type
_entity_poly.pdbx_seq_one_letter_code
_entity_poly.pdbx_strand_id
1 'polypeptide(L)'
;DHPVLHQQLHAPQLSSKDRAAITSSAPDRMKASQVVLSGVKDVFSSATRLISGKPGKRIFETEGSAIRRELSKRGVADVPGVMPLEQRTNKNAGFQSQGYAAWESVLLARNVHRPTAKYYIDSMVDGFIELHGDRAFGDDGAILAGIGWIQGYPVTVIAEEKGENLEERIARNFGCPQPEGYRKSLRLMKQAEKFGRPIVCLVDTQGAYCGMEAEERGQGNAIAENLVALSGIKVPVISVVLGEGGSGGALALAVGNRVAMQKYAVYSVLSPEGFASILWKDRSRAAEAAAVMKMSADEALEMGIIEEV
;
A
#
# COMPACT_ATOMS: atom_id res chain seq x y z
N ASP A 1 -16.07 37.69 -4.98
CA ASP A 1 -15.67 37.80 -3.56
C ASP A 1 -15.89 36.47 -2.86
N HIS A 2 -14.93 35.58 -2.96
CA HIS A 2 -14.85 34.40 -2.11
C HIS A 2 -13.95 34.71 -0.92
N PRO A 3 -14.39 34.50 0.32
CA PRO A 3 -13.50 34.65 1.47
C PRO A 3 -12.46 33.55 1.45
N VAL A 4 -11.21 33.94 1.24
CA VAL A 4 -10.04 33.08 1.44
C VAL A 4 -10.02 32.76 2.94
N LEU A 5 -10.30 31.53 3.28
CA LEU A 5 -10.12 30.97 4.61
C LEU A 5 -8.64 30.98 4.97
N HIS A 6 -8.19 32.02 5.65
CA HIS A 6 -6.98 32.02 6.45
C HIS A 6 -7.20 31.11 7.67
N GLN A 7 -7.26 29.81 7.47
CA GLN A 7 -6.90 28.89 8.54
C GLN A 7 -5.40 28.99 8.72
N GLN A 8 -5.00 29.69 9.79
CA GLN A 8 -3.62 29.59 10.28
C GLN A 8 -3.41 28.11 10.68
N LEU A 9 -2.75 27.38 9.79
CA LEU A 9 -2.23 26.05 10.08
C LEU A 9 -1.20 26.23 11.20
N HIS A 10 -1.60 25.99 12.44
CA HIS A 10 -0.66 25.80 13.53
C HIS A 10 0.06 24.46 13.32
N ALA A 11 0.98 24.43 12.34
CA ALA A 11 1.95 23.36 12.29
C ALA A 11 2.73 23.37 13.62
N PRO A 12 2.90 22.24 14.29
CA PRO A 12 3.73 22.19 15.48
C PRO A 12 5.10 22.75 15.13
N GLN A 13 5.53 23.78 15.88
CA GLN A 13 6.81 24.43 15.64
C GLN A 13 7.90 23.44 16.03
N LEU A 14 8.53 22.82 15.05
CA LEU A 14 9.73 22.03 15.24
C LEU A 14 10.80 22.90 15.91
N SER A 15 11.39 22.39 16.97
CA SER A 15 12.54 23.04 17.61
C SER A 15 13.70 23.18 16.60
N SER A 16 14.61 24.11 16.85
CA SER A 16 15.81 24.26 16.02
C SER A 16 16.66 22.99 15.96
N LYS A 17 16.63 22.15 17.02
CA LYS A 17 17.26 20.84 17.07
C LYS A 17 16.59 19.82 16.14
N ASP A 18 15.26 19.83 16.08
CA ASP A 18 14.51 18.90 15.22
C ASP A 18 14.68 19.24 13.75
N ARG A 19 14.78 20.53 13.41
CA ARG A 19 15.09 20.97 12.05
C ARG A 19 16.51 20.58 11.62
N ALA A 20 17.48 20.67 12.52
CA ALA A 20 18.85 20.23 12.28
C ALA A 20 18.95 18.72 12.07
N ALA A 21 18.17 17.90 12.79
CA ALA A 21 18.14 16.45 12.65
C ALA A 21 17.69 15.99 11.24
N ILE A 22 16.80 16.74 10.58
CA ILE A 22 16.30 16.41 9.25
C ILE A 22 17.31 16.76 8.14
N THR A 23 18.20 17.72 8.40
CA THR A 23 19.14 18.25 7.41
C THR A 23 20.59 17.78 7.59
N SER A 24 20.92 17.10 8.68
CA SER A 24 22.28 16.77 9.07
C SER A 24 22.70 15.31 8.81
N SER A 25 23.83 14.90 9.29
CA SER A 25 24.60 13.67 9.06
C SER A 25 23.82 12.33 9.16
N ALA A 26 24.36 11.25 8.65
CA ALA A 26 23.75 9.91 8.63
C ALA A 26 23.13 9.43 9.97
N PRO A 27 23.68 9.71 11.18
CA PRO A 27 23.06 9.35 12.44
C PRO A 27 21.72 10.03 12.72
N ASP A 28 21.58 11.29 12.30
CA ASP A 28 20.33 12.05 12.51
C ASP A 28 19.24 11.63 11.52
N ARG A 29 19.62 11.19 10.32
CA ARG A 29 18.70 10.58 9.35
C ARG A 29 18.12 9.26 9.85
N MET A 30 18.93 8.46 10.57
CA MET A 30 18.44 7.24 11.21
C MET A 30 17.39 7.53 12.29
N LYS A 31 17.58 8.59 13.10
CA LYS A 31 16.58 9.00 14.09
C LYS A 31 15.28 9.46 13.45
N ALA A 32 15.35 10.29 12.43
CA ALA A 32 14.17 10.74 11.69
C ALA A 32 13.41 9.54 11.07
N SER A 33 14.12 8.60 10.48
CA SER A 33 13.54 7.35 9.95
C SER A 33 12.82 6.54 11.02
N GLN A 34 13.43 6.39 12.22
CA GLN A 34 12.82 5.64 13.33
C GLN A 34 11.56 6.31 13.86
N VAL A 35 11.55 7.65 13.98
CA VAL A 35 10.37 8.38 14.45
C VAL A 35 9.22 8.29 13.45
N VAL A 36 9.49 8.48 12.18
CA VAL A 36 8.47 8.32 11.12
C VAL A 36 7.94 6.89 11.08
N LEU A 37 8.82 5.90 11.17
CA LEU A 37 8.43 4.49 11.22
C LEU A 37 7.55 4.18 12.45
N SER A 38 7.90 4.73 13.64
CA SER A 38 7.08 4.58 14.84
C SER A 38 5.69 5.17 14.63
N GLY A 39 5.59 6.39 14.07
CA GLY A 39 4.31 7.02 13.77
C GLY A 39 3.46 6.21 12.79
N VAL A 40 4.09 5.67 11.75
CA VAL A 40 3.43 4.78 10.80
C VAL A 40 2.89 3.53 11.53
N LYS A 41 3.73 2.86 12.35
CA LYS A 41 3.32 1.68 13.14
C LYS A 41 2.15 1.94 14.08
N ASP A 42 2.18 3.07 14.78
CA ASP A 42 1.14 3.44 15.74
C ASP A 42 -0.22 3.58 15.06
N VAL A 43 -0.26 4.14 13.85
CA VAL A 43 -1.49 4.28 13.08
C VAL A 43 -1.97 2.95 12.56
N PHE A 44 -1.09 2.11 12.02
CA PHE A 44 -1.47 0.77 11.57
C PHE A 44 -1.99 -0.09 12.73
N SER A 45 -1.36 -0.02 13.90
CA SER A 45 -1.83 -0.69 15.11
C SER A 45 -3.18 -0.15 15.57
N SER A 46 -3.43 1.15 15.42
CA SER A 46 -4.70 1.80 15.77
C SER A 46 -5.80 1.48 14.78
N ALA A 47 -5.51 1.48 13.48
CA ALA A 47 -6.43 1.07 12.42
C ALA A 47 -6.89 -0.39 12.61
N THR A 48 -5.97 -1.28 12.94
CA THR A 48 -6.28 -2.68 13.29
C THR A 48 -7.23 -2.75 14.49
N ARG A 49 -7.08 -1.89 15.51
CA ARG A 49 -7.98 -1.81 16.66
C ARG A 49 -9.37 -1.27 16.31
N LEU A 50 -9.46 -0.28 15.41
CA LEU A 50 -10.74 0.31 14.97
C LEU A 50 -11.59 -0.69 14.17
N ILE A 51 -10.95 -1.48 13.33
CA ILE A 51 -11.61 -2.57 12.59
C ILE A 51 -12.11 -3.64 13.55
N SER A 52 -11.46 -3.81 14.70
CA SER A 52 -11.68 -4.89 15.64
C SER A 52 -12.68 -4.62 16.77
N GLY A 53 -13.04 -3.40 17.04
CA GLY A 53 -14.12 -3.02 17.97
C GLY A 53 -14.00 -3.46 19.43
N LYS A 54 -12.92 -4.13 19.88
CA LYS A 54 -12.68 -4.45 21.31
C LYS A 54 -11.18 -4.60 21.62
N PRO A 55 -10.69 -4.00 22.71
CA PRO A 55 -9.33 -4.22 23.15
C PRO A 55 -9.19 -5.62 23.77
N GLY A 56 -8.27 -6.43 23.28
CA GLY A 56 -7.73 -7.57 24.00
C GLY A 56 -8.12 -8.99 23.55
N LYS A 57 -8.82 -9.20 22.43
CA LYS A 57 -8.97 -10.55 21.85
C LYS A 57 -8.36 -10.62 20.44
N ARG A 58 -7.69 -11.73 20.15
CA ARG A 58 -7.20 -12.06 18.81
C ARG A 58 -8.39 -12.10 17.84
N ILE A 59 -8.52 -11.06 17.05
CA ILE A 59 -9.73 -10.74 16.28
C ILE A 59 -9.81 -11.53 15.00
N PHE A 60 -8.70 -12.03 14.50
CA PHE A 60 -8.59 -12.62 13.18
C PHE A 60 -9.25 -14.01 13.03
N GLU A 61 -9.49 -14.75 14.12
CA GLU A 61 -10.26 -16.00 14.05
C GLU A 61 -11.78 -15.77 13.96
N THR A 62 -12.25 -14.59 14.40
CA THR A 62 -13.69 -14.24 14.39
C THR A 62 -14.10 -13.35 13.22
N GLU A 63 -13.17 -12.64 12.58
CA GLU A 63 -13.47 -11.70 11.48
C GLU A 63 -13.80 -12.40 10.16
N GLY A 64 -13.13 -13.49 9.83
CA GLY A 64 -13.55 -14.32 8.68
C GLY A 64 -15.01 -14.76 8.80
N SER A 65 -15.49 -14.99 10.01
CA SER A 65 -16.88 -15.33 10.28
C SER A 65 -17.81 -14.11 10.30
N ALA A 66 -17.32 -12.95 10.74
CA ALA A 66 -18.10 -11.71 10.75
C ALA A 66 -18.25 -11.12 9.34
N ILE A 67 -17.17 -11.13 8.56
CA ILE A 67 -17.19 -10.72 7.14
C ILE A 67 -18.12 -11.65 6.34
N ARG A 68 -18.05 -12.97 6.54
CA ARG A 68 -18.97 -13.92 5.90
C ARG A 68 -20.43 -13.70 6.30
N ARG A 69 -20.69 -13.39 7.58
CA ARG A 69 -22.05 -13.11 8.08
C ARG A 69 -22.59 -11.81 7.47
N GLU A 70 -21.75 -10.82 7.27
CA GLU A 70 -22.13 -9.55 6.65
C GLU A 70 -22.33 -9.69 5.13
N LEU A 71 -21.47 -10.44 4.44
CA LEU A 71 -21.64 -10.78 3.03
C LEU A 71 -22.89 -11.63 2.79
N SER A 72 -23.19 -12.59 3.68
CA SER A 72 -24.41 -13.39 3.63
C SER A 72 -25.68 -12.54 3.83
N LYS A 73 -25.66 -11.56 4.75
CA LYS A 73 -26.78 -10.62 4.95
C LYS A 73 -27.05 -9.73 3.72
N ARG A 74 -26.04 -9.47 2.91
CA ARG A 74 -26.12 -8.65 1.69
C ARG A 74 -26.46 -9.47 0.44
N GLY A 75 -26.83 -10.75 0.61
CA GLY A 75 -27.24 -11.61 -0.51
C GLY A 75 -26.11 -12.00 -1.45
N VAL A 76 -24.84 -11.82 -1.03
CA VAL A 76 -23.69 -12.39 -1.71
C VAL A 76 -23.63 -13.86 -1.29
N ALA A 77 -24.35 -14.70 -2.02
CA ALA A 77 -24.29 -16.15 -1.86
C ALA A 77 -22.88 -16.66 -2.09
N ASP A 78 -22.55 -17.75 -1.38
CA ASP A 78 -21.30 -18.49 -1.41
C ASP A 78 -20.38 -18.18 -2.61
N VAL A 79 -19.22 -17.57 -2.29
CA VAL A 79 -18.16 -17.44 -3.30
C VAL A 79 -17.73 -18.88 -3.65
N PRO A 80 -17.90 -19.35 -4.90
CA PRO A 80 -17.51 -20.69 -5.28
C PRO A 80 -16.04 -20.95 -4.96
N GLY A 81 -15.75 -21.96 -4.13
CA GLY A 81 -14.39 -22.34 -3.74
C GLY A 81 -14.00 -22.05 -2.30
N VAL A 82 -14.83 -21.40 -1.50
CA VAL A 82 -14.57 -21.21 -0.06
C VAL A 82 -15.32 -22.25 0.77
N MET A 83 -14.61 -23.26 1.26
CA MET A 83 -15.21 -24.27 2.15
C MET A 83 -15.43 -23.71 3.57
N PRO A 84 -16.56 -24.08 4.24
CA PRO A 84 -16.83 -23.72 5.63
C PRO A 84 -15.73 -24.23 6.57
N LEU A 85 -15.41 -23.45 7.60
CA LEU A 85 -14.36 -23.76 8.60
C LEU A 85 -14.55 -25.11 9.29
N GLU A 86 -15.80 -25.58 9.39
CA GLU A 86 -16.19 -26.82 10.09
C GLU A 86 -15.75 -28.09 9.38
N GLN A 87 -15.36 -28.04 8.10
CA GLN A 87 -14.90 -29.20 7.34
C GLN A 87 -13.38 -29.40 7.36
N ARG A 88 -12.64 -28.57 8.12
CA ARG A 88 -11.17 -28.55 8.14
C ARG A 88 -10.50 -29.56 9.07
N THR A 89 -11.21 -30.51 9.65
CA THR A 89 -10.67 -31.46 10.65
C THR A 89 -10.17 -32.78 10.06
N ASN A 90 -9.66 -32.84 8.84
CA ASN A 90 -9.15 -34.09 8.29
C ASN A 90 -7.63 -34.09 8.10
N LYS A 91 -6.97 -35.13 8.61
CA LYS A 91 -5.51 -35.23 8.86
C LYS A 91 -4.56 -35.29 7.64
N ASN A 92 -5.05 -35.03 6.43
CA ASN A 92 -4.22 -34.90 5.23
C ASN A 92 -4.02 -33.43 4.80
N ALA A 93 -4.14 -32.51 5.74
CA ALA A 93 -4.42 -31.11 5.54
C ALA A 93 -3.19 -30.17 5.35
N GLY A 94 -1.96 -30.64 5.45
CA GLY A 94 -0.79 -29.73 5.47
C GLY A 94 -0.67 -28.85 4.23
N PHE A 95 -0.80 -29.44 3.06
CA PHE A 95 -0.65 -28.69 1.80
C PHE A 95 -1.94 -27.94 1.42
N GLN A 96 -3.10 -28.51 1.67
CA GLN A 96 -4.38 -27.86 1.37
C GLN A 96 -4.70 -26.68 2.31
N SER A 97 -4.30 -26.77 3.59
CA SER A 97 -4.52 -25.68 4.56
C SER A 97 -3.72 -24.42 4.25
N GLN A 98 -2.49 -24.55 3.75
CA GLN A 98 -1.66 -23.41 3.32
C GLN A 98 -2.26 -22.72 2.08
N GLY A 99 -2.79 -23.50 1.13
CA GLY A 99 -3.41 -22.97 -0.08
C GLY A 99 -4.63 -22.11 0.18
N TYR A 100 -5.47 -22.51 1.11
CA TYR A 100 -6.65 -21.72 1.49
C TYR A 100 -6.27 -20.45 2.24
N ALA A 101 -5.27 -20.48 3.11
CA ALA A 101 -4.79 -19.29 3.83
C ALA A 101 -4.22 -18.22 2.87
N ALA A 102 -3.42 -18.62 1.87
CA ALA A 102 -2.89 -17.72 0.87
C ALA A 102 -4.01 -17.09 0.01
N TRP A 103 -4.99 -17.87 -0.42
CA TRP A 103 -6.13 -17.37 -1.17
C TRP A 103 -7.02 -16.44 -0.34
N GLU A 104 -7.22 -16.73 0.94
CA GLU A 104 -7.92 -15.83 1.86
C GLU A 104 -7.22 -14.47 1.97
N SER A 105 -5.89 -14.44 2.04
CA SER A 105 -5.13 -13.18 2.01
C SER A 105 -5.37 -12.39 0.72
N VAL A 106 -5.40 -13.06 -0.44
CA VAL A 106 -5.74 -12.41 -1.72
C VAL A 106 -7.14 -11.79 -1.68
N LEU A 107 -8.13 -12.52 -1.16
CA LEU A 107 -9.51 -12.03 -1.06
C LEU A 107 -9.63 -10.85 -0.08
N LEU A 108 -8.90 -10.88 1.04
CA LEU A 108 -8.85 -9.79 2.01
C LEU A 108 -8.13 -8.56 1.43
N ALA A 109 -7.00 -8.74 0.75
CA ALA A 109 -6.30 -7.67 0.06
C ALA A 109 -7.18 -6.95 -0.99
N ARG A 110 -8.08 -7.68 -1.61
CA ARG A 110 -9.05 -7.17 -2.61
C ARG A 110 -10.37 -6.69 -2.02
N ASN A 111 -10.55 -6.81 -0.69
CA ASN A 111 -11.81 -6.41 -0.07
C ASN A 111 -12.04 -4.92 -0.24
N VAL A 112 -13.22 -4.57 -0.79
CA VAL A 112 -13.61 -3.20 -1.10
C VAL A 112 -13.87 -2.33 0.15
N HIS A 113 -14.04 -2.94 1.30
CA HIS A 113 -14.34 -2.26 2.57
C HIS A 113 -13.11 -2.10 3.47
N ARG A 114 -11.93 -2.54 3.04
CA ARG A 114 -10.71 -2.27 3.80
C ARG A 114 -10.29 -0.80 3.63
N PRO A 115 -9.58 -0.22 4.61
CA PRO A 115 -9.04 1.12 4.50
C PRO A 115 -8.14 1.25 3.25
N THR A 116 -8.29 2.34 2.52
CA THR A 116 -7.43 2.72 1.39
C THR A 116 -6.27 3.61 1.86
N ALA A 117 -5.37 3.97 0.98
CA ALA A 117 -4.24 4.84 1.33
C ALA A 117 -4.68 6.19 1.89
N LYS A 118 -5.80 6.74 1.37
CA LYS A 118 -6.37 7.99 1.86
C LYS A 118 -6.71 7.92 3.35
N TYR A 119 -7.32 6.83 3.82
CA TYR A 119 -7.62 6.63 5.23
C TYR A 119 -6.37 6.72 6.13
N TYR A 120 -5.27 6.11 5.69
CA TYR A 120 -4.01 6.16 6.45
C TYR A 120 -3.40 7.56 6.41
N ILE A 121 -3.43 8.24 5.28
CA ILE A 121 -2.96 9.64 5.18
C ILE A 121 -3.76 10.53 6.13
N ASP A 122 -5.08 10.48 6.09
CA ASP A 122 -5.95 11.27 6.95
C ASP A 122 -5.74 10.97 8.44
N SER A 123 -5.32 9.74 8.78
CA SER A 123 -5.13 9.31 10.17
C SER A 123 -3.75 9.60 10.74
N MET A 124 -2.70 9.70 9.90
CA MET A 124 -1.31 9.80 10.39
C MET A 124 -0.57 11.06 9.94
N VAL A 125 -1.11 11.80 8.97
CA VAL A 125 -0.41 12.95 8.38
C VAL A 125 -1.13 14.24 8.73
N ASP A 126 -0.54 15.00 9.63
CA ASP A 126 -1.04 16.32 9.98
C ASP A 126 -0.79 17.32 8.84
N GLY A 127 -1.80 18.15 8.53
CA GLY A 127 -1.68 19.25 7.57
C GLY A 127 -1.26 18.77 6.18
N PHE A 128 -1.78 17.65 5.71
CA PHE A 128 -1.46 17.11 4.39
C PHE A 128 -1.86 18.09 3.28
N ILE A 129 -0.93 18.39 2.41
CA ILE A 129 -1.10 19.22 1.22
C ILE A 129 -0.83 18.36 -0.01
N GLU A 130 -1.88 18.01 -0.74
CA GLU A 130 -1.79 17.24 -1.96
C GLU A 130 -1.10 18.03 -3.07
N LEU A 131 -0.24 17.38 -3.83
CA LEU A 131 0.51 17.95 -4.95
C LEU A 131 0.21 17.18 -6.23
N HIS A 132 -0.22 17.89 -7.25
CA HIS A 132 -0.72 17.36 -8.50
C HIS A 132 0.25 17.48 -9.67
N GLY A 133 0.07 16.60 -10.65
CA GLY A 133 0.67 16.67 -11.98
C GLY A 133 2.13 16.25 -12.07
N ASP A 134 2.50 15.72 -13.22
CA ASP A 134 3.84 15.23 -13.53
C ASP A 134 4.78 16.31 -14.12
N ARG A 135 4.24 17.45 -14.50
CA ARG A 135 4.93 18.55 -15.22
C ARG A 135 5.33 18.20 -16.66
N ALA A 136 4.73 17.16 -17.24
CA ALA A 136 4.98 16.74 -18.61
C ALA A 136 3.69 16.59 -19.40
N PHE A 137 2.75 15.75 -18.92
CA PHE A 137 1.52 15.43 -19.62
C PHE A 137 0.27 15.77 -18.81
N GLY A 138 0.18 15.33 -17.55
CA GLY A 138 -1.04 15.52 -16.78
C GLY A 138 -0.91 15.13 -15.32
N ASP A 139 -2.07 14.89 -14.69
CA ASP A 139 -2.16 14.31 -13.36
C ASP A 139 -2.76 12.91 -13.44
N ASP A 140 -2.51 12.10 -12.42
CA ASP A 140 -3.09 10.77 -12.27
C ASP A 140 -3.68 10.62 -10.87
N GLY A 141 -5.00 10.41 -10.82
CA GLY A 141 -5.73 10.22 -9.57
C GLY A 141 -5.43 8.91 -8.85
N ALA A 142 -4.80 7.93 -9.52
CA ALA A 142 -4.36 6.69 -8.88
C ALA A 142 -3.15 6.90 -7.95
N ILE A 143 -2.44 8.02 -8.08
CA ILE A 143 -1.39 8.42 -7.14
C ILE A 143 -1.86 9.63 -6.33
N LEU A 144 -2.09 9.42 -5.05
CA LEU A 144 -2.33 10.45 -4.05
C LEU A 144 -0.99 10.80 -3.40
N ALA A 145 -0.47 12.00 -3.64
CA ALA A 145 0.86 12.34 -3.19
C ALA A 145 0.97 13.79 -2.72
N GLY A 146 1.76 14.03 -1.68
CA GLY A 146 1.87 15.36 -1.09
C GLY A 146 2.89 15.46 0.02
N ILE A 147 2.78 16.51 0.79
CA ILE A 147 3.63 16.81 1.94
C ILE A 147 2.78 17.05 3.19
N GLY A 148 3.30 16.70 4.35
CA GLY A 148 2.63 16.90 5.63
C GLY A 148 3.59 16.58 6.77
N TRP A 149 3.05 16.30 7.95
CA TRP A 149 3.84 15.99 9.14
C TRP A 149 3.39 14.68 9.77
N ILE A 150 4.34 13.83 10.13
CA ILE A 150 4.09 12.64 10.96
C ILE A 150 4.86 12.82 12.26
N GLN A 151 4.14 12.87 13.40
CA GLN A 151 4.72 13.12 14.73
C GLN A 151 5.67 14.33 14.77
N GLY A 152 5.30 15.41 14.08
CA GLY A 152 6.05 16.65 14.01
C GLY A 152 7.22 16.66 13.01
N TYR A 153 7.50 15.59 12.30
CA TYR A 153 8.51 15.55 11.24
C TYR A 153 7.87 15.82 9.87
N PRO A 154 8.42 16.74 9.07
CA PRO A 154 7.93 16.97 7.71
C PRO A 154 8.28 15.76 6.84
N VAL A 155 7.29 15.25 6.14
CA VAL A 155 7.42 14.08 5.26
C VAL A 155 6.85 14.34 3.88
N THR A 156 7.29 13.57 2.90
CA THR A 156 6.62 13.43 1.62
C THR A 156 5.90 12.08 1.63
N VAL A 157 4.61 12.07 1.33
CA VAL A 157 3.82 10.84 1.20
C VAL A 157 3.48 10.62 -0.25
N ILE A 158 3.64 9.40 -0.72
CA ILE A 158 3.30 8.96 -2.09
C ILE A 158 2.53 7.67 -1.96
N ALA A 159 1.29 7.64 -2.43
CA ALA A 159 0.38 6.54 -2.19
C ALA A 159 -0.35 6.12 -3.47
N GLU A 160 -0.45 4.82 -3.69
CA GLU A 160 -1.39 4.25 -4.63
C GLU A 160 -2.77 4.19 -3.99
N GLU A 161 -3.75 4.84 -4.61
CA GLU A 161 -5.08 5.00 -4.06
C GLU A 161 -6.14 4.37 -4.97
N LYS A 162 -6.89 3.42 -4.42
CA LYS A 162 -7.93 2.69 -5.16
C LYS A 162 -9.29 3.39 -5.19
N GLY A 163 -9.55 4.27 -4.22
CA GLY A 163 -10.87 4.86 -3.98
C GLY A 163 -11.79 4.00 -3.12
N GLU A 164 -12.67 4.64 -2.37
CA GLU A 164 -13.56 4.02 -1.40
C GLU A 164 -14.89 3.53 -2.00
N ASN A 165 -15.34 4.17 -3.07
CA ASN A 165 -16.57 3.85 -3.77
C ASN A 165 -16.32 3.62 -5.27
N LEU A 166 -17.34 3.19 -6.01
CA LEU A 166 -17.19 2.84 -7.42
C LEU A 166 -16.79 4.05 -8.29
N GLU A 167 -17.34 5.22 -8.02
CA GLU A 167 -17.06 6.45 -8.76
C GLU A 167 -15.58 6.84 -8.60
N GLU A 168 -15.11 6.89 -7.37
CA GLU A 168 -13.70 7.15 -7.08
C GLU A 168 -12.76 6.10 -7.68
N ARG A 169 -13.15 4.82 -7.64
CA ARG A 169 -12.36 3.73 -8.23
C ARG A 169 -12.19 3.91 -9.74
N ILE A 170 -13.26 4.28 -10.43
CA ILE A 170 -13.20 4.57 -11.87
C ILE A 170 -12.26 5.77 -12.11
N ALA A 171 -12.44 6.86 -11.36
CA ALA A 171 -11.61 8.06 -11.49
C ALA A 171 -10.12 7.82 -11.17
N ARG A 172 -9.81 6.78 -10.38
CA ARG A 172 -8.45 6.38 -9.97
C ARG A 172 -7.94 5.14 -10.69
N ASN A 173 -8.53 4.78 -11.82
CA ASN A 173 -8.17 3.57 -12.60
C ASN A 173 -8.07 2.31 -11.72
N PHE A 174 -8.94 2.16 -10.71
CA PHE A 174 -8.90 1.06 -9.73
C PHE A 174 -7.55 0.91 -9.01
N GLY A 175 -6.84 2.00 -8.81
CA GLY A 175 -5.51 2.02 -8.21
C GLY A 175 -4.40 1.54 -9.15
N CYS A 176 -4.62 1.57 -10.46
CA CYS A 176 -3.62 1.24 -11.47
C CYS A 176 -3.02 2.54 -12.03
N PRO A 177 -1.80 2.95 -11.59
CA PRO A 177 -1.24 4.22 -12.03
C PRO A 177 -0.85 4.20 -13.52
N GLN A 178 -1.07 5.34 -14.15
CA GLN A 178 -0.57 5.66 -15.49
C GLN A 178 0.85 6.25 -15.42
N PRO A 179 1.54 6.47 -16.55
CA PRO A 179 2.89 7.05 -16.57
C PRO A 179 2.98 8.38 -15.81
N GLU A 180 1.91 9.19 -15.86
CA GLU A 180 1.83 10.48 -15.18
C GLU A 180 1.91 10.32 -13.65
N GLY A 181 1.29 9.26 -13.11
CA GLY A 181 1.36 8.94 -11.69
C GLY A 181 2.78 8.61 -11.23
N TYR A 182 3.50 7.79 -11.98
CA TYR A 182 4.90 7.46 -11.66
C TYR A 182 5.83 8.66 -11.86
N ARG A 183 5.64 9.48 -12.89
CA ARG A 183 6.42 10.73 -13.08
C ARG A 183 6.12 11.76 -11.99
N LYS A 184 4.85 11.86 -11.54
CA LYS A 184 4.48 12.67 -10.36
C LYS A 184 5.22 12.17 -9.11
N SER A 185 5.23 10.85 -8.88
CA SER A 185 5.96 10.22 -7.78
C SER A 185 7.45 10.57 -7.83
N LEU A 186 8.10 10.38 -8.98
CA LEU A 186 9.52 10.70 -9.19
C LEU A 186 9.83 12.18 -8.89
N ARG A 187 8.97 13.07 -9.37
CA ARG A 187 9.11 14.50 -9.10
C ARG A 187 9.10 14.82 -7.61
N LEU A 188 8.20 14.19 -6.86
CA LEU A 188 8.08 14.38 -5.42
C LEU A 188 9.21 13.69 -4.65
N MET A 189 9.70 12.55 -5.10
CA MET A 189 10.90 11.90 -4.55
C MET A 189 12.12 12.82 -4.66
N LYS A 190 12.38 13.39 -5.85
CA LYS A 190 13.46 14.37 -6.07
C LYS A 190 13.29 15.64 -5.22
N GLN A 191 12.05 16.10 -5.06
CA GLN A 191 11.75 17.24 -4.20
C GLN A 191 12.00 16.90 -2.72
N ALA A 192 11.61 15.71 -2.27
CA ALA A 192 11.85 15.24 -0.91
C ALA A 192 13.35 15.19 -0.61
N GLU A 193 14.14 14.63 -1.52
CA GLU A 193 15.60 14.59 -1.39
C GLU A 193 16.21 15.99 -1.31
N LYS A 194 15.80 16.90 -2.20
CA LYS A 194 16.29 18.28 -2.21
C LYS A 194 16.05 19.00 -0.87
N PHE A 195 14.93 18.76 -0.23
CA PHE A 195 14.54 19.39 1.04
C PHE A 195 14.81 18.55 2.28
N GLY A 196 15.44 17.39 2.13
CA GLY A 196 15.80 16.50 3.23
C GLY A 196 14.60 15.84 3.94
N ARG A 197 13.44 15.71 3.29
CA ARG A 197 12.26 15.08 3.87
C ARG A 197 12.29 13.56 3.68
N PRO A 198 12.04 12.78 4.73
CA PRO A 198 11.72 11.34 4.58
C PRO A 198 10.53 11.13 3.65
N ILE A 199 10.53 9.98 2.99
CA ILE A 199 9.46 9.57 2.07
C ILE A 199 8.72 8.38 2.69
N VAL A 200 7.39 8.43 2.68
CA VAL A 200 6.50 7.31 3.01
C VAL A 200 5.75 6.92 1.75
N CYS A 201 5.98 5.70 1.28
CA CYS A 201 5.26 5.11 0.16
C CYS A 201 4.19 4.15 0.68
N LEU A 202 2.95 4.34 0.29
CA LEU A 202 1.83 3.44 0.58
C LEU A 202 1.45 2.72 -0.71
N VAL A 203 1.65 1.41 -0.74
CA VAL A 203 1.53 0.59 -1.96
C VAL A 203 0.22 -0.18 -1.93
N ASP A 204 -0.63 0.06 -2.91
CA ASP A 204 -1.90 -0.65 -3.05
C ASP A 204 -2.40 -0.65 -4.50
N THR A 205 -1.78 -1.47 -5.31
CA THR A 205 -2.15 -1.64 -6.72
C THR A 205 -2.12 -3.11 -7.13
N GLN A 206 -3.01 -3.48 -8.02
CA GLN A 206 -2.93 -4.77 -8.71
C GLN A 206 -1.88 -4.76 -9.84
N GLY A 207 -1.33 -3.59 -10.19
CA GLY A 207 -0.33 -3.36 -11.23
C GLY A 207 -0.48 -1.99 -11.88
N ALA A 208 0.48 -1.62 -12.70
CA ALA A 208 0.40 -0.41 -13.51
C ALA A 208 -0.72 -0.52 -14.54
N TYR A 209 -1.28 0.61 -14.95
CA TYR A 209 -2.29 0.63 -16.02
C TYR A 209 -1.71 0.09 -17.33
N CYS A 210 -2.42 -0.85 -17.96
CA CYS A 210 -1.94 -1.61 -19.11
C CYS A 210 -2.60 -1.20 -20.44
N GLY A 211 -3.15 0.01 -20.53
CA GLY A 211 -3.75 0.53 -21.76
C GLY A 211 -2.70 0.98 -22.78
N MET A 212 -3.08 0.97 -24.05
CA MET A 212 -2.22 1.39 -25.15
C MET A 212 -1.71 2.83 -24.98
N GLU A 213 -2.57 3.72 -24.51
CA GLU A 213 -2.23 5.11 -24.25
C GLU A 213 -1.14 5.27 -23.17
N ALA A 214 -1.09 4.36 -22.20
CA ALA A 214 -0.05 4.36 -21.19
C ALA A 214 1.30 3.90 -21.76
N GLU A 215 1.28 2.87 -22.61
CA GLU A 215 2.49 2.41 -23.30
C GLU A 215 3.05 3.49 -24.23
N GLU A 216 2.21 4.17 -24.99
CA GLU A 216 2.59 5.30 -25.86
C GLU A 216 3.23 6.45 -25.08
N ARG A 217 2.81 6.67 -23.83
CA ARG A 217 3.39 7.68 -22.94
C ARG A 217 4.53 7.17 -22.04
N GLY A 218 5.03 5.96 -22.30
CA GLY A 218 6.22 5.40 -21.69
C GLY A 218 6.01 4.84 -20.28
N GLN A 219 4.99 3.97 -20.10
CA GLN A 219 4.68 3.33 -18.82
C GLN A 219 5.89 2.61 -18.21
N GLY A 220 6.53 1.73 -18.98
CA GLY A 220 7.70 0.99 -18.51
C GLY A 220 8.87 1.91 -18.15
N ASN A 221 9.09 2.97 -18.93
CA ASN A 221 10.15 3.93 -18.65
C ASN A 221 9.89 4.72 -17.35
N ALA A 222 8.66 5.16 -17.13
CA ALA A 222 8.31 5.90 -15.90
C ALA A 222 8.49 5.04 -14.63
N ILE A 223 8.16 3.74 -14.70
CA ILE A 223 8.42 2.78 -13.64
C ILE A 223 9.93 2.61 -13.41
N ALA A 224 10.70 2.39 -14.48
CA ALA A 224 12.15 2.20 -14.40
C ALA A 224 12.86 3.42 -13.79
N GLU A 225 12.46 4.63 -14.16
CA GLU A 225 13.01 5.85 -13.58
C GLU A 225 12.75 5.98 -12.07
N ASN A 226 11.57 5.54 -11.59
CA ASN A 226 11.27 5.48 -10.16
C ASN A 226 12.20 4.50 -9.44
N LEU A 227 12.43 3.31 -10.00
CA LEU A 227 13.32 2.31 -9.42
C LEU A 227 14.75 2.84 -9.29
N VAL A 228 15.27 3.47 -10.35
CA VAL A 228 16.60 4.08 -10.35
C VAL A 228 16.68 5.19 -9.30
N ALA A 229 15.67 6.05 -9.22
CA ALA A 229 15.65 7.13 -8.26
C ALA A 229 15.63 6.63 -6.83
N LEU A 230 14.72 5.70 -6.49
CA LEU A 230 14.61 5.12 -5.14
C LEU A 230 15.90 4.42 -4.71
N SER A 231 16.57 3.73 -5.63
CA SER A 231 17.85 3.06 -5.35
C SER A 231 18.97 4.02 -4.98
N GLY A 232 18.92 5.28 -5.46
CA GLY A 232 19.96 6.29 -5.25
C GLY A 232 19.62 7.40 -4.27
N ILE A 233 18.36 7.53 -3.84
CA ILE A 233 17.86 8.62 -3.03
C ILE A 233 18.50 8.62 -1.62
N LYS A 234 18.85 9.82 -1.14
CA LYS A 234 19.64 9.99 0.09
C LYS A 234 18.82 10.29 1.34
N VAL A 235 17.51 10.43 1.20
CA VAL A 235 16.59 10.57 2.35
C VAL A 235 16.01 9.20 2.70
N PRO A 236 15.58 9.00 3.97
CA PRO A 236 14.92 7.76 4.35
C PRO A 236 13.65 7.51 3.54
N VAL A 237 13.47 6.26 3.08
CA VAL A 237 12.27 5.80 2.39
C VAL A 237 11.69 4.62 3.14
N ILE A 238 10.42 4.72 3.51
CA ILE A 238 9.64 3.67 4.14
C ILE A 238 8.51 3.31 3.17
N SER A 239 8.43 2.05 2.76
CA SER A 239 7.36 1.56 1.89
C SER A 239 6.50 0.56 2.64
N VAL A 240 5.18 0.69 2.52
CA VAL A 240 4.21 -0.20 3.19
C VAL A 240 3.20 -0.72 2.18
N VAL A 241 3.15 -2.03 2.00
CA VAL A 241 2.13 -2.67 1.17
C VAL A 241 0.86 -2.82 1.98
N LEU A 242 -0.20 -2.12 1.59
CA LEU A 242 -1.48 -2.05 2.30
C LEU A 242 -2.41 -3.21 1.96
N GLY A 243 -2.42 -3.61 0.70
CA GLY A 243 -3.32 -4.64 0.19
C GLY A 243 -2.68 -5.42 -0.95
N GLU A 244 -2.84 -4.99 -2.17
CA GLU A 244 -2.19 -5.62 -3.31
C GLU A 244 -0.90 -4.89 -3.69
N GLY A 245 0.21 -5.62 -3.71
CA GLY A 245 1.49 -5.18 -4.27
C GLY A 245 1.73 -5.89 -5.60
N GLY A 246 1.20 -5.34 -6.70
CA GLY A 246 1.20 -5.99 -8.00
C GLY A 246 2.34 -5.52 -8.91
N SER A 247 3.23 -6.44 -9.27
CA SER A 247 4.20 -6.30 -10.36
C SER A 247 5.09 -5.04 -10.28
N GLY A 248 5.54 -4.55 -11.42
CA GLY A 248 6.34 -3.33 -11.55
C GLY A 248 5.62 -2.08 -11.07
N GLY A 249 4.28 -2.07 -11.09
CA GLY A 249 3.48 -0.97 -10.58
C GLY A 249 3.73 -0.72 -9.09
N ALA A 250 3.61 -1.78 -8.29
CA ALA A 250 3.92 -1.74 -6.88
C ALA A 250 5.42 -1.51 -6.62
N LEU A 251 6.29 -2.19 -7.37
CA LEU A 251 7.73 -2.11 -7.20
C LEU A 251 8.25 -0.68 -7.39
N ALA A 252 7.64 0.12 -8.26
CA ALA A 252 7.98 1.52 -8.49
C ALA A 252 7.90 2.42 -7.23
N LEU A 253 7.22 1.97 -6.17
CA LEU A 253 7.13 2.63 -4.87
C LEU A 253 7.63 1.75 -3.70
N ALA A 254 7.92 0.46 -3.93
CA ALA A 254 8.27 -0.49 -2.88
C ALA A 254 9.79 -0.66 -2.68
N VAL A 255 10.62 0.10 -3.35
CA VAL A 255 12.08 0.10 -3.15
C VAL A 255 12.44 1.10 -2.05
N GLY A 256 12.31 0.67 -0.80
CA GLY A 256 12.57 1.50 0.38
C GLY A 256 13.77 1.02 1.19
N ASN A 257 14.23 1.86 2.14
CA ASN A 257 15.20 1.43 3.16
C ASN A 257 14.55 0.49 4.19
N ARG A 258 13.23 0.54 4.30
CA ARG A 258 12.36 -0.36 5.04
C ARG A 258 11.13 -0.65 4.21
N VAL A 259 10.83 -1.92 4.03
CA VAL A 259 9.61 -2.39 3.37
C VAL A 259 8.80 -3.20 4.37
N ALA A 260 7.56 -2.80 4.58
CA ALA A 260 6.62 -3.51 5.45
C ALA A 260 5.39 -3.94 4.66
N MET A 261 4.68 -4.93 5.14
CA MET A 261 3.39 -5.35 4.59
C MET A 261 2.36 -5.46 5.71
N GLN A 262 1.13 -5.09 5.43
CA GLN A 262 0.04 -5.48 6.32
C GLN A 262 -0.14 -7.00 6.28
N LYS A 263 -0.58 -7.58 7.41
CA LYS A 263 -0.65 -9.04 7.60
C LYS A 263 -1.36 -9.81 6.49
N TYR A 264 -2.39 -9.23 5.91
CA TYR A 264 -3.16 -9.85 4.81
C TYR A 264 -2.91 -9.19 3.46
N ALA A 265 -1.87 -8.36 3.36
CA ALA A 265 -1.41 -7.88 2.08
C ALA A 265 -0.73 -9.00 1.29
N VAL A 266 -0.73 -8.84 -0.03
CA VAL A 266 -0.07 -9.76 -0.95
C VAL A 266 0.90 -8.98 -1.84
N TYR A 267 2.06 -9.57 -2.12
CA TYR A 267 3.08 -8.96 -2.96
C TYR A 267 3.60 -9.96 -3.98
N SER A 268 3.41 -9.68 -5.25
CA SER A 268 3.73 -10.64 -6.31
C SER A 268 3.95 -10.00 -7.67
N VAL A 269 4.66 -10.72 -8.55
CA VAL A 269 4.91 -10.30 -9.94
C VAL A 269 3.64 -10.30 -10.78
N LEU A 270 2.71 -11.22 -10.53
CA LEU A 270 1.44 -11.36 -11.27
C LEU A 270 0.36 -11.91 -10.34
N SER A 271 -0.90 -11.77 -10.78
CA SER A 271 -2.02 -12.32 -10.01
C SER A 271 -2.03 -13.86 -10.01
N PRO A 272 -2.61 -14.51 -8.99
CA PRO A 272 -2.79 -15.96 -8.99
C PRO A 272 -3.55 -16.49 -10.20
N GLU A 273 -4.54 -15.73 -10.69
CA GLU A 273 -5.27 -16.05 -11.91
C GLU A 273 -4.37 -16.00 -13.15
N GLY A 274 -3.48 -15.00 -13.22
CA GLY A 274 -2.47 -14.87 -14.28
C GLY A 274 -1.48 -16.02 -14.25
N PHE A 275 -0.95 -16.34 -13.06
CA PHE A 275 -0.05 -17.48 -12.86
C PHE A 275 -0.68 -18.79 -13.33
N ALA A 276 -1.89 -19.10 -12.86
CA ALA A 276 -2.61 -20.31 -13.24
C ALA A 276 -2.89 -20.38 -14.76
N SER A 277 -3.26 -19.25 -15.36
CA SER A 277 -3.49 -19.18 -16.81
C SER A 277 -2.22 -19.43 -17.63
N ILE A 278 -1.09 -18.87 -17.22
CA ILE A 278 0.18 -18.99 -17.95
C ILE A 278 0.76 -20.40 -17.81
N LEU A 279 0.89 -20.90 -16.58
CA LEU A 279 1.58 -22.16 -16.32
C LEU A 279 0.68 -23.38 -16.48
N TRP A 280 -0.58 -23.30 -16.06
CA TRP A 280 -1.48 -24.46 -16.06
C TRP A 280 -2.57 -24.40 -17.12
N LYS A 281 -2.67 -23.29 -17.86
CA LYS A 281 -3.70 -23.02 -18.86
C LYS A 281 -5.13 -23.11 -18.28
N ASP A 282 -5.25 -22.91 -16.98
CA ASP A 282 -6.51 -22.99 -16.25
C ASP A 282 -6.60 -21.92 -15.17
N ARG A 283 -7.32 -20.84 -15.47
CA ARG A 283 -7.53 -19.72 -14.57
C ARG A 283 -8.32 -20.09 -13.29
N SER A 284 -9.14 -21.15 -13.35
CA SER A 284 -9.95 -21.58 -12.19
C SER A 284 -9.10 -22.08 -11.03
N ARG A 285 -7.83 -22.45 -11.28
CA ARG A 285 -6.87 -22.91 -10.27
C ARG A 285 -6.15 -21.77 -9.53
N ALA A 286 -6.71 -20.56 -9.52
CA ALA A 286 -6.08 -19.40 -8.87
C ALA A 286 -5.80 -19.62 -7.37
N ALA A 287 -6.67 -20.30 -6.63
CA ALA A 287 -6.44 -20.61 -5.22
C ALA A 287 -5.23 -21.53 -5.00
N GLU A 288 -5.03 -22.52 -5.89
CA GLU A 288 -3.86 -23.38 -5.87
C GLU A 288 -2.60 -22.60 -6.27
N ALA A 289 -2.71 -21.69 -7.24
CA ALA A 289 -1.64 -20.80 -7.63
C ALA A 289 -1.19 -19.92 -6.46
N ALA A 290 -2.11 -19.30 -5.72
CA ALA A 290 -1.79 -18.49 -4.55
C ALA A 290 -0.98 -19.27 -3.51
N ALA A 291 -1.25 -20.58 -3.33
CA ALA A 291 -0.52 -21.43 -2.40
C ALA A 291 0.95 -21.65 -2.77
N VAL A 292 1.26 -21.68 -4.06
CA VAL A 292 2.63 -21.94 -4.53
C VAL A 292 3.43 -20.68 -4.81
N MET A 293 2.77 -19.54 -4.96
CA MET A 293 3.42 -18.28 -5.31
C MET A 293 4.17 -17.62 -4.15
N LYS A 294 3.91 -18.02 -2.90
CA LYS A 294 4.54 -17.45 -1.71
C LYS A 294 4.47 -15.92 -1.67
N MET A 295 3.26 -15.41 -1.74
CA MET A 295 2.99 -13.98 -1.90
C MET A 295 2.44 -13.28 -0.66
N SER A 296 2.24 -14.01 0.44
CA SER A 296 1.73 -13.47 1.71
C SER A 296 2.80 -12.69 2.47
N ALA A 297 2.38 -11.84 3.39
CA ALA A 297 3.29 -11.03 4.20
C ALA A 297 4.25 -11.90 5.04
N ASP A 298 3.73 -12.97 5.67
CA ASP A 298 4.56 -13.86 6.48
C ASP A 298 5.63 -14.58 5.62
N GLU A 299 5.28 -15.02 4.40
CA GLU A 299 6.22 -15.64 3.47
C GLU A 299 7.24 -14.64 2.92
N ALA A 300 6.83 -13.40 2.61
CA ALA A 300 7.73 -12.36 2.16
C ALA A 300 8.75 -11.97 3.25
N LEU A 301 8.33 -11.97 4.52
CA LEU A 301 9.23 -11.77 5.66
C LEU A 301 10.22 -12.93 5.82
N GLU A 302 9.75 -14.18 5.72
CA GLU A 302 10.60 -15.37 5.80
C GLU A 302 11.66 -15.39 4.68
N MET A 303 11.29 -14.96 3.47
CA MET A 303 12.21 -14.84 2.33
C MET A 303 13.14 -13.63 2.41
N GLY A 304 12.98 -12.73 3.38
CA GLY A 304 13.77 -11.51 3.50
C GLY A 304 13.48 -10.47 2.41
N ILE A 305 12.30 -10.52 1.79
CA ILE A 305 11.83 -9.54 0.80
C ILE A 305 11.35 -8.26 1.51
N ILE A 306 10.81 -8.42 2.70
CA ILE A 306 10.37 -7.33 3.56
C ILE A 306 11.01 -7.45 4.95
N GLU A 307 11.02 -6.37 5.71
CA GLU A 307 11.60 -6.33 7.05
C GLU A 307 10.55 -6.43 8.16
N GLU A 308 9.24 -6.29 7.84
CA GLU A 308 8.22 -6.20 8.89
C GLU A 308 6.80 -6.52 8.38
N VAL A 309 5.98 -7.15 9.27
CA VAL A 309 4.56 -7.41 9.08
C VAL A 309 3.75 -6.74 10.18
#